data_05246fac84d5448f717055d653876947
#
_entry.id   05246fac84d5448f717055d653876947
#
_cell.length_a   1.000
_cell.length_b   1.000
_cell.length_c   1.000
_cell.angle_alpha   90.00
_cell.angle_beta   90.00
_cell.angle_gamma   90.00
#
_symmetry.space_group_name_H-M   'P 1'
#
loop_
_entity.id
_entity.type
_entity.pdbx_description
1 polymer ?
#
loop_
_entity_poly.entity_id
_entity_poly.type
_entity_poly.pdbx_seq_one_letter_code
_entity_poly.pdbx_strand_id
1 'polypeptide(L)'
;MALYRKYRPASFAEVVGQEHVTAPLSVALDAGRINHAYLFSGPRGCGKTSSARILARSLNCAQGPTANPCGVCESCVSLAPNAPGSIDVVELDAASHGGVDDTRELRDRAFYAPVQSRYRVFIVDEAHMVTTAGFNALLKIVEEPPEHLIFIFATTEPEKVLPTIRSRTHHYPFRLLPPRTMRALLARICEQEGVVVDDAVYPLVIRAGGGSPRDTLSVLDQLLAGAADTHVTYTRALGLLGVTDVALIDDAVDALAACDAAALFGAIESVIDGGHDPRRFATDLLERFRDLIVLQSVPDAASRGVVDAPEDALDRMREQAARIGRATLTRYAEVVQAGLGEMRGATAPRLLLEVVCARLLLPSASDAESALLQRVERIETRLDMSIPAPQAVPRPSAAAAEPKHQPAREPRPVLAPTPASSEPTVAAVRSMWPTVRDKVRLRSRTTEVMLAGATVRALEDNTLVLTHESAPLARRLSEQRNADVLAEALKDALGVNWR
;
A
#
# COMPACT_ATOMS: atom_id res chain seq x y z
N MET A 1 32.15 5.16 -4.56
CA MET A 1 31.31 4.05 -5.09
C MET A 1 30.01 4.05 -4.32
N ALA A 2 28.85 3.91 -4.98
CA ALA A 2 27.57 3.96 -4.31
C ALA A 2 27.43 2.86 -3.23
N LEU A 3 26.86 3.20 -2.06
CA LEU A 3 26.79 2.30 -0.91
C LEU A 3 26.12 0.96 -1.25
N TYR A 4 25.02 0.95 -2.01
CA TYR A 4 24.33 -0.29 -2.38
C TYR A 4 25.20 -1.22 -3.26
N ARG A 5 26.24 -0.69 -3.91
CA ARG A 5 27.24 -1.49 -4.65
C ARG A 5 28.37 -1.96 -3.73
N LYS A 6 28.88 -1.04 -2.87
CA LYS A 6 29.95 -1.32 -1.92
C LYS A 6 29.58 -2.42 -0.92
N TYR A 7 28.33 -2.36 -0.42
CA TYR A 7 27.78 -3.29 0.58
C TYR A 7 26.92 -4.40 -0.02
N ARG A 8 27.12 -4.71 -1.31
CA ARG A 8 26.45 -5.83 -1.94
C ARG A 8 26.95 -7.14 -1.32
N PRO A 9 26.08 -8.03 -0.79
CA PRO A 9 26.51 -9.26 -0.13
C PRO A 9 27.26 -10.18 -1.08
N ALA A 10 28.31 -10.82 -0.57
CA ALA A 10 29.17 -11.76 -1.28
C ALA A 10 28.87 -13.23 -0.94
N SER A 11 28.13 -13.48 0.14
CA SER A 11 27.72 -14.81 0.60
C SER A 11 26.30 -14.78 1.15
N PHE A 12 25.66 -15.95 1.30
CA PHE A 12 24.33 -16.02 1.91
C PHE A 12 24.30 -15.58 3.37
N ALA A 13 25.41 -15.74 4.10
CA ALA A 13 25.55 -15.27 5.48
C ALA A 13 25.51 -13.73 5.62
N GLU A 14 25.85 -13.01 4.56
CA GLU A 14 25.82 -11.54 4.53
C GLU A 14 24.46 -10.96 4.09
N VAL A 15 23.55 -11.80 3.58
CA VAL A 15 22.21 -11.38 3.15
C VAL A 15 21.34 -11.19 4.36
N VAL A 16 20.95 -9.95 4.62
CA VAL A 16 20.16 -9.56 5.81
C VAL A 16 18.66 -9.69 5.56
N GLY A 17 17.94 -10.28 6.52
CA GLY A 17 16.47 -10.30 6.56
C GLY A 17 15.81 -11.24 5.54
N GLN A 18 16.57 -12.16 4.93
CA GLN A 18 16.07 -13.16 3.99
C GLN A 18 16.36 -14.60 4.46
N GLU A 19 16.42 -14.82 5.76
CA GLU A 19 16.81 -16.11 6.36
C GLU A 19 15.90 -17.25 5.89
N HIS A 20 14.61 -16.95 5.65
CA HIS A 20 13.62 -17.90 5.11
C HIS A 20 13.96 -18.38 3.68
N VAL A 21 14.83 -17.66 2.94
CA VAL A 21 15.36 -18.03 1.62
C VAL A 21 16.77 -18.59 1.75
N THR A 22 17.65 -17.87 2.47
CA THR A 22 19.08 -18.22 2.51
C THR A 22 19.35 -19.48 3.29
N ALA A 23 18.64 -19.76 4.39
CA ALA A 23 18.86 -20.96 5.18
C ALA A 23 18.49 -22.26 4.41
N PRO A 24 17.31 -22.40 3.76
CA PRO A 24 17.00 -23.56 2.94
C PRO A 24 17.96 -23.75 1.75
N LEU A 25 18.38 -22.66 1.10
CA LEU A 25 19.35 -22.71 0.00
C LEU A 25 20.70 -23.22 0.49
N SER A 26 21.18 -22.72 1.63
CA SER A 26 22.45 -23.18 2.22
C SER A 26 22.43 -24.68 2.56
N VAL A 27 21.35 -25.15 3.20
CA VAL A 27 21.18 -26.58 3.51
C VAL A 27 21.12 -27.42 2.24
N ALA A 28 20.47 -26.96 1.18
CA ALA A 28 20.38 -27.67 -0.09
C ALA A 28 21.76 -27.77 -0.78
N LEU A 29 22.55 -26.69 -0.76
CA LEU A 29 23.89 -26.63 -1.31
C LEU A 29 24.83 -27.59 -0.58
N ASP A 30 24.87 -27.54 0.74
CA ASP A 30 25.76 -28.38 1.56
C ASP A 30 25.37 -29.86 1.48
N ALA A 31 24.09 -30.17 1.24
CA ALA A 31 23.59 -31.52 1.00
C ALA A 31 23.75 -32.00 -0.46
N GLY A 32 24.29 -31.18 -1.37
CA GLY A 32 24.40 -31.49 -2.80
C GLY A 32 23.05 -31.62 -3.54
N ARG A 33 21.96 -31.14 -2.95
CA ARG A 33 20.59 -31.17 -3.54
C ARG A 33 20.37 -29.95 -4.41
N ILE A 34 20.91 -29.99 -5.62
CA ILE A 34 20.86 -28.89 -6.56
C ILE A 34 19.73 -29.11 -7.56
N ASN A 35 18.92 -28.11 -7.77
CA ASN A 35 17.90 -28.14 -8.82
C ASN A 35 18.43 -27.44 -10.09
N HIS A 36 17.88 -27.82 -11.24
CA HIS A 36 18.24 -27.24 -12.52
C HIS A 36 17.61 -25.85 -12.75
N ALA A 37 16.54 -25.47 -12.00
CA ALA A 37 15.87 -24.20 -12.17
C ALA A 37 15.36 -23.62 -10.83
N TYR A 38 15.66 -22.36 -10.62
CA TYR A 38 15.25 -21.56 -9.45
C TYR A 38 14.43 -20.37 -9.89
N LEU A 39 13.44 -19.98 -9.09
CA LEU A 39 12.67 -18.75 -9.28
C LEU A 39 12.77 -17.89 -8.03
N PHE A 40 13.44 -16.75 -8.13
CA PHE A 40 13.53 -15.75 -7.08
C PHE A 40 12.50 -14.65 -7.35
N SER A 41 11.48 -14.57 -6.55
CA SER A 41 10.42 -13.56 -6.69
C SER A 41 10.44 -12.57 -5.54
N GLY A 42 9.81 -11.41 -5.72
CA GLY A 42 9.61 -10.41 -4.68
C GLY A 42 9.89 -8.99 -5.12
N PRO A 43 9.67 -8.00 -4.25
CA PRO A 43 9.78 -6.59 -4.57
C PRO A 43 11.15 -6.19 -5.12
N ARG A 44 11.20 -5.03 -5.80
CA ARG A 44 12.46 -4.48 -6.32
C ARG A 44 13.44 -4.21 -5.17
N GLY A 45 14.72 -4.44 -5.41
CA GLY A 45 15.80 -4.07 -4.49
C GLY A 45 15.95 -4.95 -3.24
N CYS A 46 15.16 -6.02 -3.07
CA CYS A 46 15.23 -6.93 -1.91
C CYS A 46 16.37 -7.98 -1.95
N GLY A 47 17.20 -7.97 -3.01
CA GLY A 47 18.40 -8.82 -3.09
C GLY A 47 18.32 -10.02 -4.03
N LYS A 48 17.26 -10.18 -4.86
CA LYS A 48 17.08 -11.30 -5.81
C LYS A 48 18.30 -11.54 -6.70
N THR A 49 18.71 -10.54 -7.46
CA THR A 49 19.86 -10.64 -8.39
C THR A 49 21.17 -10.86 -7.65
N SER A 50 21.34 -10.25 -6.45
CA SER A 50 22.53 -10.52 -5.62
C SER A 50 22.57 -11.95 -5.15
N SER A 51 21.45 -12.50 -4.68
CA SER A 51 21.34 -13.90 -4.25
C SER A 51 21.51 -14.88 -5.43
N ALA A 52 21.06 -14.52 -6.64
CA ALA A 52 21.30 -15.30 -7.85
C ALA A 52 22.80 -15.41 -8.15
N ARG A 53 23.54 -14.33 -8.04
CA ARG A 53 25.02 -14.34 -8.18
C ARG A 53 25.70 -15.13 -7.08
N ILE A 54 25.24 -15.00 -5.82
CA ILE A 54 25.76 -15.78 -4.70
C ILE A 54 25.52 -17.27 -4.94
N LEU A 55 24.33 -17.65 -5.40
CA LEU A 55 24.02 -19.04 -5.74
C LEU A 55 24.95 -19.58 -6.84
N ALA A 56 25.12 -18.82 -7.94
CA ALA A 56 26.07 -19.19 -9.01
C ALA A 56 27.51 -19.33 -8.50
N ARG A 57 27.95 -18.41 -7.61
CA ARG A 57 29.25 -18.46 -6.95
C ARG A 57 29.41 -19.69 -6.06
N SER A 58 28.39 -20.03 -5.29
CA SER A 58 28.35 -21.21 -4.41
C SER A 58 28.38 -22.52 -5.19
N LEU A 59 27.66 -22.60 -6.32
CA LEU A 59 27.62 -23.76 -7.22
C LEU A 59 28.95 -23.99 -7.90
N ASN A 60 29.62 -22.94 -8.35
CA ASN A 60 30.85 -23.00 -9.16
C ASN A 60 32.13 -22.83 -8.34
N CYS A 61 32.04 -22.74 -7.00
CA CYS A 61 33.24 -22.73 -6.15
C CYS A 61 34.06 -24.01 -6.33
N ALA A 62 35.37 -23.88 -6.39
CA ALA A 62 36.27 -25.04 -6.52
C ALA A 62 36.11 -26.06 -5.38
N GLN A 63 35.75 -25.59 -4.18
CA GLN A 63 35.53 -26.42 -2.98
C GLN A 63 34.10 -26.97 -2.83
N GLY A 64 33.18 -26.62 -3.73
CA GLY A 64 31.79 -26.96 -3.53
C GLY A 64 31.10 -27.51 -4.78
N PRO A 65 29.78 -27.68 -4.76
CA PRO A 65 28.74 -26.75 -4.21
C PRO A 65 28.79 -26.59 -2.70
N THR A 66 28.68 -25.35 -2.23
CA THR A 66 28.79 -25.04 -0.80
C THR A 66 28.02 -23.74 -0.47
N ALA A 67 27.47 -23.67 0.73
CA ALA A 67 26.85 -22.42 1.25
C ALA A 67 27.92 -21.33 1.48
N ASN A 68 29.18 -21.72 1.71
CA ASN A 68 30.28 -20.82 2.04
C ASN A 68 31.38 -20.88 0.95
N PRO A 69 31.21 -20.12 -0.16
CA PRO A 69 32.19 -20.08 -1.23
C PRO A 69 33.56 -19.59 -0.72
N CYS A 70 34.66 -20.22 -1.16
CA CYS A 70 36.00 -19.99 -0.62
C CYS A 70 36.53 -18.55 -0.80
N GLY A 71 35.99 -17.80 -1.72
CA GLY A 71 36.37 -16.40 -1.98
C GLY A 71 37.68 -16.21 -2.78
N VAL A 72 38.49 -17.24 -2.94
CA VAL A 72 39.86 -17.15 -3.50
C VAL A 72 40.04 -17.87 -4.83
N CYS A 73 39.20 -18.85 -5.19
CA CYS A 73 39.27 -19.50 -6.48
C CYS A 73 38.78 -18.57 -7.60
N GLU A 74 39.17 -18.87 -8.84
CA GLU A 74 38.87 -18.06 -10.02
C GLU A 74 37.37 -17.76 -10.16
N SER A 75 36.51 -18.78 -10.02
CA SER A 75 35.06 -18.58 -10.05
C SER A 75 34.57 -17.67 -8.91
N CYS A 76 35.10 -17.83 -7.69
CA CYS A 76 34.70 -16.95 -6.59
C CYS A 76 35.18 -15.52 -6.75
N VAL A 77 36.34 -15.29 -7.34
CA VAL A 77 36.88 -13.96 -7.62
C VAL A 77 36.09 -13.28 -8.74
N SER A 78 35.83 -14.00 -9.85
CA SER A 78 35.11 -13.46 -11.01
C SER A 78 33.65 -13.15 -10.71
N LEU A 79 33.00 -13.87 -9.78
CA LEU A 79 31.60 -13.65 -9.35
C LEU A 79 31.48 -12.85 -8.06
N ALA A 80 32.57 -12.29 -7.54
CA ALA A 80 32.53 -11.38 -6.38
C ALA A 80 31.67 -10.15 -6.68
N PRO A 81 31.16 -9.45 -5.65
CA PRO A 81 30.49 -8.17 -5.84
C PRO A 81 31.36 -7.21 -6.67
N ASN A 82 30.77 -6.59 -7.69
CA ASN A 82 31.46 -5.66 -8.62
C ASN A 82 32.59 -6.27 -9.50
N ALA A 83 32.76 -7.59 -9.52
CA ALA A 83 33.65 -8.27 -10.43
C ALA A 83 33.06 -8.37 -11.87
N PRO A 84 33.91 -8.60 -12.89
CA PRO A 84 33.50 -8.59 -14.30
C PRO A 84 32.52 -9.71 -14.68
N GLY A 85 32.35 -10.74 -13.85
CA GLY A 85 31.55 -11.92 -14.16
C GLY A 85 32.40 -13.11 -14.66
N SER A 86 31.74 -14.21 -14.97
CA SER A 86 32.34 -15.45 -15.49
C SER A 86 31.73 -15.79 -16.85
N ILE A 87 32.50 -16.38 -17.75
CA ILE A 87 32.01 -16.86 -19.06
C ILE A 87 30.92 -17.95 -18.90
N ASP A 88 30.97 -18.69 -17.79
CA ASP A 88 30.01 -19.76 -17.50
C ASP A 88 28.79 -19.30 -16.73
N VAL A 89 28.76 -18.02 -16.30
CA VAL A 89 27.61 -17.40 -15.63
C VAL A 89 27.14 -16.20 -16.46
N VAL A 90 26.09 -16.43 -17.22
CA VAL A 90 25.53 -15.43 -18.12
C VAL A 90 24.36 -14.73 -17.43
N GLU A 91 24.44 -13.41 -17.27
CA GLU A 91 23.35 -12.59 -16.77
C GLU A 91 22.65 -11.90 -17.94
N LEU A 92 21.35 -12.13 -18.07
CA LEU A 92 20.47 -11.52 -19.05
C LEU A 92 19.46 -10.64 -18.31
N ASP A 93 19.45 -9.36 -18.62
CA ASP A 93 18.35 -8.47 -18.23
C ASP A 93 17.24 -8.58 -19.27
N ALA A 94 16.13 -9.23 -18.91
CA ALA A 94 15.02 -9.44 -19.82
C ALA A 94 14.27 -8.16 -20.18
N ALA A 95 14.46 -7.05 -19.44
CA ALA A 95 13.92 -5.75 -19.81
C ALA A 95 14.59 -5.20 -21.09
N SER A 96 15.86 -5.53 -21.30
CA SER A 96 16.63 -5.11 -22.49
C SER A 96 16.73 -6.21 -23.55
N HIS A 97 16.69 -7.49 -23.13
CA HIS A 97 16.97 -8.68 -23.94
C HIS A 97 15.93 -9.79 -23.72
N GLY A 98 14.65 -9.46 -23.68
CA GLY A 98 13.54 -10.42 -23.43
C GLY A 98 12.87 -10.94 -24.71
N GLY A 99 13.42 -10.62 -25.86
CA GLY A 99 12.90 -11.02 -27.17
C GLY A 99 13.03 -12.51 -27.46
N VAL A 100 12.36 -12.95 -28.54
CA VAL A 100 12.40 -14.36 -28.98
C VAL A 100 13.80 -14.72 -29.46
N ASP A 101 14.49 -13.82 -30.13
CA ASP A 101 15.83 -14.08 -30.72
C ASP A 101 16.89 -14.16 -29.61
N ASP A 102 16.83 -13.27 -28.60
CA ASP A 102 17.72 -13.32 -27.44
C ASP A 102 17.56 -14.66 -26.68
N THR A 103 16.30 -15.08 -26.50
CA THR A 103 16.03 -16.35 -25.79
C THR A 103 16.36 -17.58 -26.62
N ARG A 104 16.30 -17.53 -27.95
CA ARG A 104 16.83 -18.58 -28.85
C ARG A 104 18.34 -18.67 -28.77
N GLU A 105 19.04 -17.55 -28.80
CA GLU A 105 20.49 -17.52 -28.62
C GLU A 105 20.91 -18.10 -27.26
N LEU A 106 20.19 -17.72 -26.18
CA LEU A 106 20.41 -18.28 -24.86
C LEU A 106 20.19 -19.80 -24.84
N ARG A 107 19.11 -20.30 -25.44
CA ARG A 107 18.84 -21.74 -25.59
C ARG A 107 19.96 -22.44 -26.34
N ASP A 108 20.43 -21.90 -27.45
CA ASP A 108 21.46 -22.53 -28.25
C ASP A 108 22.80 -22.59 -27.51
N ARG A 109 23.12 -21.55 -26.74
CA ARG A 109 24.29 -21.54 -25.84
C ARG A 109 24.19 -22.50 -24.67
N ALA A 110 22.98 -22.85 -24.24
CA ALA A 110 22.75 -23.68 -23.06
C ALA A 110 23.17 -25.15 -23.26
N PHE A 111 23.25 -25.62 -24.49
CA PHE A 111 23.72 -26.98 -24.80
C PHE A 111 25.26 -27.15 -24.72
N TYR A 112 26.02 -26.05 -24.73
CA TYR A 112 27.46 -26.13 -24.60
C TYR A 112 27.86 -26.33 -23.14
N ALA A 113 28.81 -27.28 -22.91
CA ALA A 113 29.40 -27.49 -21.60
C ALA A 113 30.07 -26.21 -21.07
N PRO A 114 30.14 -26.04 -19.74
CA PRO A 114 30.91 -24.94 -19.15
C PRO A 114 32.38 -25.04 -19.51
N VAL A 115 33.07 -23.91 -19.64
CA VAL A 115 34.47 -23.85 -20.07
C VAL A 115 35.43 -24.08 -18.89
N GLN A 116 35.13 -23.50 -17.74
CA GLN A 116 36.01 -23.46 -16.56
C GLN A 116 35.33 -23.96 -15.29
N SER A 117 34.01 -23.79 -15.24
CA SER A 117 33.23 -24.02 -14.03
C SER A 117 32.55 -25.39 -14.04
N ARG A 118 31.92 -25.77 -12.89
CA ARG A 118 31.16 -27.02 -12.79
C ARG A 118 29.82 -26.93 -13.51
N TYR A 119 29.13 -25.77 -13.38
CA TYR A 119 27.83 -25.52 -13.97
C TYR A 119 27.87 -24.32 -14.90
N ARG A 120 27.13 -24.41 -15.98
CA ARG A 120 26.70 -23.26 -16.76
C ARG A 120 25.44 -22.69 -16.16
N VAL A 121 25.49 -21.41 -15.72
CA VAL A 121 24.40 -20.78 -15.02
C VAL A 121 23.84 -19.61 -15.86
N PHE A 122 22.55 -19.63 -16.10
CA PHE A 122 21.85 -18.51 -16.71
C PHE A 122 21.00 -17.79 -15.66
N ILE A 123 21.33 -16.52 -15.39
CA ILE A 123 20.57 -15.63 -14.52
C ILE A 123 19.72 -14.75 -15.44
N VAL A 124 18.41 -14.95 -15.44
CA VAL A 124 17.45 -14.14 -16.19
C VAL A 124 16.79 -13.18 -15.22
N ASP A 125 17.29 -11.94 -15.22
CA ASP A 125 16.72 -10.88 -14.36
C ASP A 125 15.51 -10.23 -15.02
N GLU A 126 14.58 -9.72 -14.22
CA GLU A 126 13.26 -9.22 -14.62
C GLU A 126 12.53 -10.19 -15.57
N ALA A 127 12.55 -11.49 -15.23
CA ALA A 127 12.05 -12.57 -16.07
C ALA A 127 10.60 -12.38 -16.54
N HIS A 128 9.78 -11.58 -15.85
CA HIS A 128 8.42 -11.22 -16.29
C HIS A 128 8.39 -10.40 -17.59
N MET A 129 9.53 -9.85 -18.03
CA MET A 129 9.66 -9.11 -19.29
C MET A 129 9.95 -10.04 -20.49
N VAL A 130 10.27 -11.31 -20.24
CA VAL A 130 10.42 -12.31 -21.31
C VAL A 130 9.07 -12.52 -21.99
N THR A 131 9.05 -12.40 -23.30
CA THR A 131 7.81 -12.62 -24.08
C THR A 131 7.33 -14.06 -23.97
N THR A 132 6.04 -14.30 -24.16
CA THR A 132 5.48 -15.68 -24.18
C THR A 132 6.17 -16.57 -25.20
N ALA A 133 6.50 -16.03 -26.37
CA ALA A 133 7.23 -16.76 -27.42
C ALA A 133 8.69 -17.05 -26.98
N GLY A 134 9.32 -16.13 -26.25
CA GLY A 134 10.63 -16.33 -25.65
C GLY A 134 10.62 -17.45 -24.61
N PHE A 135 9.66 -17.44 -23.69
CA PHE A 135 9.54 -18.54 -22.72
C PHE A 135 9.27 -19.88 -23.42
N ASN A 136 8.45 -19.91 -24.46
CA ASN A 136 8.19 -21.14 -25.23
C ASN A 136 9.47 -21.69 -25.89
N ALA A 137 10.40 -20.81 -26.30
CA ALA A 137 11.71 -21.24 -26.82
C ALA A 137 12.59 -21.91 -25.75
N LEU A 138 12.41 -21.51 -24.46
CA LEU A 138 13.15 -22.07 -23.34
C LEU A 138 12.49 -23.33 -22.73
N LEU A 139 11.21 -23.57 -22.96
CA LEU A 139 10.44 -24.64 -22.30
C LEU A 139 11.15 -25.99 -22.40
N LYS A 140 11.54 -26.40 -23.62
CA LYS A 140 12.15 -27.72 -23.84
C LYS A 140 13.43 -27.93 -23.04
N ILE A 141 14.25 -26.87 -22.89
CA ILE A 141 15.53 -27.00 -22.15
C ILE A 141 15.34 -26.85 -20.64
N VAL A 142 14.25 -26.22 -20.19
CA VAL A 142 13.87 -26.19 -18.76
C VAL A 142 13.16 -27.48 -18.36
N GLU A 143 12.50 -28.18 -19.28
CA GLU A 143 11.87 -29.50 -19.06
C GLU A 143 12.89 -30.63 -19.02
N GLU A 144 13.83 -30.64 -19.97
CA GLU A 144 14.87 -31.65 -20.13
C GLU A 144 16.26 -30.99 -20.18
N PRO A 145 16.74 -30.45 -19.06
CA PRO A 145 17.99 -29.70 -19.02
C PRO A 145 19.21 -30.67 -19.08
N PRO A 146 20.30 -30.27 -19.72
CA PRO A 146 21.60 -30.94 -19.52
C PRO A 146 22.01 -30.87 -18.04
N GLU A 147 22.74 -31.90 -17.55
CA GLU A 147 23.13 -32.00 -16.13
C GLU A 147 23.98 -30.80 -15.64
N HIS A 148 24.70 -30.16 -16.54
CA HIS A 148 25.58 -29.03 -16.24
C HIS A 148 24.86 -27.68 -16.26
N LEU A 149 23.56 -27.64 -16.58
CA LEU A 149 22.83 -26.40 -16.81
C LEU A 149 21.96 -26.02 -15.61
N ILE A 150 22.03 -24.76 -15.19
CA ILE A 150 21.18 -24.22 -14.13
C ILE A 150 20.59 -22.88 -14.58
N PHE A 151 19.26 -22.74 -14.41
CA PHE A 151 18.55 -21.50 -14.60
C PHE A 151 18.23 -20.85 -13.26
N ILE A 152 18.39 -19.52 -13.17
CA ILE A 152 17.94 -18.70 -12.04
C ILE A 152 17.12 -17.54 -12.60
N PHE A 153 15.81 -17.64 -12.50
CA PHE A 153 14.88 -16.60 -12.89
C PHE A 153 14.66 -15.65 -11.71
N ALA A 154 14.86 -14.35 -11.90
CA ALA A 154 14.55 -13.33 -10.91
C ALA A 154 13.42 -12.43 -11.44
N THR A 155 12.39 -12.16 -10.63
CA THR A 155 11.23 -11.41 -11.07
C THR A 155 10.59 -10.63 -9.93
N THR A 156 9.99 -9.47 -10.26
CA THR A 156 9.11 -8.73 -9.34
C THR A 156 7.65 -9.19 -9.45
N GLU A 157 7.27 -9.86 -10.56
CA GLU A 157 5.91 -10.26 -10.88
C GLU A 157 5.85 -11.76 -11.26
N PRO A 158 5.86 -12.66 -10.26
CA PRO A 158 5.91 -14.11 -10.50
C PRO A 158 4.67 -14.64 -11.24
N GLU A 159 3.54 -13.95 -11.15
CA GLU A 159 2.30 -14.29 -11.86
C GLU A 159 2.41 -14.11 -13.38
N LYS A 160 3.28 -13.23 -13.86
CA LYS A 160 3.55 -13.03 -15.29
C LYS A 160 4.51 -14.08 -15.88
N VAL A 161 5.25 -14.80 -15.05
CA VAL A 161 6.07 -15.93 -15.51
C VAL A 161 5.15 -17.08 -15.90
N LEU A 162 5.38 -17.69 -17.07
CA LEU A 162 4.54 -18.80 -17.57
C LEU A 162 4.38 -19.89 -16.50
N PRO A 163 3.14 -20.36 -16.25
CA PRO A 163 2.88 -21.44 -15.28
C PRO A 163 3.68 -22.71 -15.54
N THR A 164 3.97 -23.02 -16.80
CA THR A 164 4.78 -24.18 -17.23
C THR A 164 6.24 -24.06 -16.80
N ILE A 165 6.84 -22.86 -16.80
CA ILE A 165 8.18 -22.60 -16.26
C ILE A 165 8.13 -22.64 -14.74
N ARG A 166 7.16 -21.93 -14.14
CA ARG A 166 7.03 -21.82 -12.68
C ARG A 166 6.85 -23.16 -11.99
N SER A 167 6.12 -24.11 -12.59
CA SER A 167 5.91 -25.46 -12.04
C SER A 167 7.17 -26.33 -12.01
N ARG A 168 8.21 -25.94 -12.75
CA ARG A 168 9.49 -26.66 -12.85
C ARG A 168 10.63 -25.99 -12.10
N THR A 169 10.34 -24.87 -11.44
CA THR A 169 11.31 -24.09 -10.68
C THR A 169 11.14 -24.27 -9.18
N HIS A 170 12.23 -24.30 -8.43
CA HIS A 170 12.18 -24.11 -6.99
C HIS A 170 11.97 -22.63 -6.67
N HIS A 171 10.84 -22.29 -6.08
CA HIS A 171 10.41 -20.92 -5.86
C HIS A 171 10.81 -20.41 -4.47
N TYR A 172 11.51 -19.28 -4.44
CA TYR A 172 11.98 -18.58 -3.23
C TYR A 172 11.48 -17.13 -3.23
N PRO A 173 10.51 -16.80 -2.37
CA PRO A 173 9.94 -15.46 -2.29
C PRO A 173 10.78 -14.57 -1.36
N PHE A 174 11.39 -13.52 -1.91
CA PHE A 174 12.08 -12.46 -1.18
C PHE A 174 11.08 -11.44 -0.66
N ARG A 175 11.40 -10.78 0.46
CA ARG A 175 10.54 -9.82 1.14
C ARG A 175 11.24 -8.48 1.33
N LEU A 176 10.47 -7.43 1.52
CA LEU A 176 10.99 -6.16 2.04
C LEU A 176 11.49 -6.37 3.47
N LEU A 177 12.50 -5.61 3.86
CA LEU A 177 13.03 -5.67 5.22
C LEU A 177 12.11 -4.91 6.19
N PRO A 178 11.83 -5.50 7.36
CA PRO A 178 11.17 -4.77 8.43
C PRO A 178 12.02 -3.56 8.90
N PRO A 179 11.39 -2.48 9.36
CA PRO A 179 12.11 -1.26 9.79
C PRO A 179 13.24 -1.51 10.79
N ARG A 180 13.03 -2.38 11.78
CA ARG A 180 14.07 -2.73 12.77
C ARG A 180 15.30 -3.38 12.15
N THR A 181 15.09 -4.34 11.24
CA THR A 181 16.18 -5.02 10.53
C THR A 181 16.92 -4.04 9.63
N MET A 182 16.19 -3.16 8.95
CA MET A 182 16.75 -2.11 8.10
C MET A 182 17.58 -1.14 8.93
N ARG A 183 17.08 -0.67 10.08
CA ARG A 183 17.82 0.22 10.99
C ARG A 183 19.14 -0.39 11.44
N ALA A 184 19.13 -1.67 11.85
CA ALA A 184 20.35 -2.37 12.25
C ALA A 184 21.38 -2.46 11.09
N LEU A 185 20.89 -2.69 9.85
CA LEU A 185 21.73 -2.70 8.65
C LEU A 185 22.37 -1.31 8.42
N LEU A 186 21.56 -0.24 8.47
CA LEU A 186 22.03 1.13 8.25
C LEU A 186 23.03 1.55 9.31
N ALA A 187 22.76 1.30 10.60
CA ALA A 187 23.65 1.64 11.71
C ALA A 187 25.03 0.98 11.54
N ARG A 188 25.07 -0.32 11.21
CA ARG A 188 26.30 -1.05 10.93
C ARG A 188 27.07 -0.45 9.74
N ILE A 189 26.39 -0.02 8.69
CA ILE A 189 27.03 0.59 7.52
C ILE A 189 27.57 1.97 7.86
N CYS A 190 26.82 2.80 8.60
CA CYS A 190 27.28 4.12 9.06
C CYS A 190 28.55 3.98 9.94
N GLU A 191 28.58 3.01 10.83
CA GLU A 191 29.76 2.70 11.65
C GLU A 191 30.98 2.32 10.78
N GLN A 192 30.78 1.48 9.76
CA GLN A 192 31.83 1.08 8.81
C GLN A 192 32.32 2.23 7.92
N GLU A 193 31.47 3.20 7.61
CA GLU A 193 31.83 4.42 6.88
C GLU A 193 32.44 5.50 7.81
N GLY A 194 32.41 5.30 9.14
CA GLY A 194 32.90 6.28 10.12
C GLY A 194 32.05 7.54 10.18
N VAL A 195 30.75 7.45 9.91
CA VAL A 195 29.81 8.56 9.89
C VAL A 195 28.84 8.45 11.05
N VAL A 196 28.62 9.55 11.76
CA VAL A 196 27.62 9.68 12.81
C VAL A 196 26.32 10.18 12.19
N VAL A 197 25.22 9.50 12.47
CA VAL A 197 23.89 9.85 11.97
C VAL A 197 22.95 9.98 13.15
N ASP A 198 22.23 11.10 13.26
CA ASP A 198 21.23 11.30 14.30
C ASP A 198 20.18 10.18 14.26
N ASP A 199 19.76 9.70 15.42
CA ASP A 199 18.78 8.61 15.53
C ASP A 199 17.46 8.90 14.81
N ALA A 200 17.02 10.15 14.78
CA ALA A 200 15.83 10.61 14.09
C ALA A 200 15.93 10.58 12.55
N VAL A 201 17.13 10.44 11.98
CA VAL A 201 17.34 10.34 10.53
C VAL A 201 17.01 8.94 10.02
N TYR A 202 17.28 7.87 10.79
CA TYR A 202 17.03 6.51 10.36
C TYR A 202 15.59 6.25 9.91
N PRO A 203 14.55 6.65 10.66
CA PRO A 203 13.15 6.51 10.20
C PRO A 203 12.88 7.21 8.87
N LEU A 204 13.46 8.40 8.63
CA LEU A 204 13.30 9.12 7.38
C LEU A 204 13.87 8.33 6.19
N VAL A 205 15.08 7.81 6.34
CA VAL A 205 15.79 7.03 5.32
C VAL A 205 15.05 5.71 5.03
N ILE A 206 14.60 5.01 6.07
CA ILE A 206 13.85 3.75 5.96
C ILE A 206 12.52 3.96 5.25
N ARG A 207 11.80 5.02 5.61
CA ARG A 207 10.54 5.41 4.98
C ARG A 207 10.74 5.74 3.50
N ALA A 208 11.75 6.55 3.18
CA ALA A 208 12.06 6.93 1.80
C ALA A 208 12.46 5.71 0.94
N GLY A 209 13.14 4.71 1.52
CA GLY A 209 13.55 3.48 0.86
C GLY A 209 12.46 2.40 0.77
N GLY A 210 11.31 2.58 1.44
CA GLY A 210 10.15 1.69 1.34
C GLY A 210 10.42 0.23 1.71
N GLY A 211 11.40 -0.06 2.57
CA GLY A 211 11.79 -1.41 2.96
C GLY A 211 12.71 -2.14 1.96
N SER A 212 13.08 -1.51 0.85
CA SER A 212 14.04 -2.02 -0.12
C SER A 212 15.47 -1.69 0.33
N PRO A 213 16.35 -2.67 0.63
CA PRO A 213 17.74 -2.39 1.03
C PRO A 213 18.51 -1.55 0.00
N ARG A 214 18.30 -1.83 -1.29
CA ARG A 214 18.96 -1.08 -2.38
C ARG A 214 18.57 0.39 -2.38
N ASP A 215 17.26 0.65 -2.31
CA ASP A 215 16.75 2.01 -2.42
C ASP A 215 17.03 2.79 -1.13
N THR A 216 16.92 2.14 0.03
CA THR A 216 17.30 2.72 1.33
C THR A 216 18.79 3.08 1.39
N LEU A 217 19.67 2.21 0.90
CA LEU A 217 21.12 2.52 0.81
C LEU A 217 21.42 3.61 -0.21
N SER A 218 20.65 3.73 -1.29
CA SER A 218 20.79 4.85 -2.23
C SER A 218 20.39 6.18 -1.60
N VAL A 219 19.35 6.21 -0.78
CA VAL A 219 18.93 7.38 -0.01
C VAL A 219 19.99 7.74 1.04
N LEU A 220 20.51 6.76 1.78
CA LEU A 220 21.59 7.00 2.73
C LEU A 220 22.85 7.54 2.03
N ASP A 221 23.25 6.99 0.91
CA ASP A 221 24.39 7.43 0.09
C ASP A 221 24.26 8.92 -0.30
N GLN A 222 23.03 9.32 -0.70
CA GLN A 222 22.73 10.73 -1.01
C GLN A 222 22.92 11.65 0.20
N LEU A 223 22.49 11.21 1.39
CA LEU A 223 22.69 11.97 2.64
C LEU A 223 24.15 12.08 3.01
N LEU A 224 24.92 10.99 2.90
CA LEU A 224 26.34 10.97 3.22
C LEU A 224 27.15 11.82 2.22
N ALA A 225 26.83 11.78 0.94
CA ALA A 225 27.47 12.62 -0.08
C ALA A 225 27.21 14.12 0.17
N GLY A 226 26.08 14.46 0.75
CA GLY A 226 25.72 15.82 1.12
C GLY A 226 26.33 16.27 2.45
N ALA A 227 26.92 15.39 3.29
CA ALA A 227 27.47 15.75 4.59
C ALA A 227 28.78 16.56 4.44
N ALA A 228 28.85 17.76 4.99
CA ALA A 228 30.09 18.56 4.95
C ALA A 228 31.14 18.02 5.94
N ASP A 229 30.66 17.40 7.04
CA ASP A 229 31.42 16.74 8.09
C ASP A 229 30.93 15.28 8.19
N THR A 230 31.60 14.47 8.99
CA THR A 230 31.22 13.06 9.25
C THR A 230 29.93 12.91 10.06
N HIS A 231 29.05 13.93 10.08
CA HIS A 231 27.82 13.97 10.85
C HIS A 231 26.62 14.36 9.99
N VAL A 232 25.59 13.51 9.97
CA VAL A 232 24.30 13.78 9.30
C VAL A 232 23.27 14.16 10.35
N THR A 233 22.91 15.45 10.39
CA THR A 233 21.89 15.97 11.30
C THR A 233 20.49 15.80 10.72
N TYR A 234 19.47 15.75 11.61
CA TYR A 234 18.07 15.65 11.23
C TYR A 234 17.62 16.76 10.26
N THR A 235 17.95 18.04 10.59
CA THR A 235 17.57 19.19 9.74
C THR A 235 18.14 19.08 8.33
N ARG A 236 19.38 18.61 8.19
CA ARG A 236 20.00 18.42 6.90
C ARG A 236 19.35 17.28 6.10
N ALA A 237 19.00 16.19 6.78
CA ALA A 237 18.30 15.08 6.16
C ALA A 237 16.93 15.50 5.60
N LEU A 238 16.17 16.32 6.34
CA LEU A 238 14.91 16.88 5.86
C LEU A 238 15.10 17.67 4.56
N GLY A 239 16.06 18.60 4.54
CA GLY A 239 16.31 19.42 3.36
C GLY A 239 16.75 18.62 2.12
N LEU A 240 17.63 17.62 2.30
CA LEU A 240 18.13 16.80 1.19
C LEU A 240 17.11 15.80 0.64
N LEU A 241 16.25 15.27 1.50
CA LEU A 241 15.23 14.30 1.09
C LEU A 241 13.92 14.96 0.61
N GLY A 242 13.81 16.27 0.77
CA GLY A 242 12.55 16.99 0.48
C GLY A 242 11.38 16.47 1.30
N VAL A 243 11.65 15.87 2.46
CA VAL A 243 10.63 15.38 3.39
C VAL A 243 10.02 16.56 4.11
N THR A 244 8.72 16.56 4.29
CA THR A 244 8.04 17.59 5.08
C THR A 244 8.51 17.55 6.53
N ASP A 245 8.77 18.71 7.13
CA ASP A 245 9.08 18.78 8.55
C ASP A 245 7.93 18.16 9.36
N VAL A 246 8.28 17.31 10.31
CA VAL A 246 7.30 16.66 11.20
C VAL A 246 6.45 17.69 11.94
N ALA A 247 7.02 18.86 12.26
CA ALA A 247 6.29 19.95 12.88
C ALA A 247 5.10 20.43 12.02
N LEU A 248 5.28 20.59 10.70
CA LEU A 248 4.20 21.00 9.78
C LEU A 248 3.10 19.95 9.68
N ILE A 249 3.47 18.65 9.73
CA ILE A 249 2.48 17.57 9.77
C ILE A 249 1.72 17.58 11.08
N ASP A 250 2.43 17.79 12.20
CA ASP A 250 1.81 17.88 13.53
C ASP A 250 0.83 19.05 13.61
N ASP A 251 1.22 20.23 13.11
CA ASP A 251 0.36 21.42 13.08
C ASP A 251 -0.92 21.17 12.26
N ALA A 252 -0.80 20.53 11.10
CA ALA A 252 -1.96 20.18 10.29
C ALA A 252 -2.88 19.16 10.98
N VAL A 253 -2.32 18.14 11.64
CA VAL A 253 -3.09 17.15 12.39
C VAL A 253 -3.76 17.75 13.62
N ASP A 254 -3.08 18.62 14.34
CA ASP A 254 -3.61 19.34 15.50
C ASP A 254 -4.74 20.31 15.10
N ALA A 255 -4.60 21.01 13.98
CA ALA A 255 -5.64 21.85 13.39
C ALA A 255 -6.88 21.02 12.99
N LEU A 256 -6.69 19.83 12.38
CA LEU A 256 -7.77 18.91 12.06
C LEU A 256 -8.46 18.35 13.31
N ALA A 257 -7.70 18.04 14.37
CA ALA A 257 -8.23 17.60 15.66
C ALA A 257 -9.11 18.68 16.32
N ALA A 258 -8.69 19.94 16.18
CA ALA A 258 -9.43 21.11 16.67
C ALA A 258 -10.58 21.56 15.74
N CYS A 259 -10.67 20.99 14.52
CA CYS A 259 -11.55 21.47 13.44
C CYS A 259 -11.31 22.96 13.10
N ASP A 260 -10.06 23.43 13.24
CA ASP A 260 -9.65 24.81 12.96
C ASP A 260 -9.20 24.94 11.50
N ALA A 261 -10.06 25.53 10.69
CA ALA A 261 -9.78 25.75 9.28
C ALA A 261 -8.63 26.76 9.06
N ALA A 262 -8.57 27.83 9.87
CA ALA A 262 -7.55 28.85 9.71
C ALA A 262 -6.15 28.29 9.99
N ALA A 263 -6.00 27.53 11.09
CA ALA A 263 -4.75 26.86 11.42
C ALA A 263 -4.33 25.83 10.34
N LEU A 264 -5.28 25.03 9.81
CA LEU A 264 -4.98 24.06 8.76
C LEU A 264 -4.46 24.71 7.47
N PHE A 265 -5.16 25.76 6.99
CA PHE A 265 -4.73 26.48 5.79
C PHE A 265 -3.42 27.26 6.02
N GLY A 266 -3.18 27.76 7.23
CA GLY A 266 -1.89 28.36 7.63
C GLY A 266 -0.74 27.35 7.59
N ALA A 267 -0.97 26.09 8.04
CA ALA A 267 0.02 25.03 7.92
C ALA A 267 0.32 24.70 6.43
N ILE A 268 -0.71 24.66 5.57
CA ILE A 268 -0.53 24.46 4.12
C ILE A 268 0.29 25.61 3.52
N GLU A 269 0.00 26.85 3.87
CA GLU A 269 0.76 28.01 3.40
C GLU A 269 2.24 27.91 3.81
N SER A 270 2.52 27.51 5.06
CA SER A 270 3.89 27.27 5.54
C SER A 270 4.61 26.18 4.76
N VAL A 271 3.90 25.12 4.34
CA VAL A 271 4.44 24.06 3.47
C VAL A 271 4.85 24.62 2.11
N ILE A 272 4.00 25.47 1.52
CA ILE A 272 4.25 26.06 0.21
C ILE A 272 5.39 27.09 0.27
N ASP A 273 5.37 27.97 1.28
CA ASP A 273 6.40 29.00 1.48
C ASP A 273 7.76 28.38 1.82
N GLY A 274 7.77 27.24 2.50
CA GLY A 274 8.96 26.43 2.73
C GLY A 274 9.47 25.70 1.48
N GLY A 275 8.78 25.81 0.34
CA GLY A 275 9.17 25.15 -0.92
C GLY A 275 8.96 23.63 -0.92
N HIS A 276 8.17 23.09 0.00
CA HIS A 276 7.88 21.65 0.04
C HIS A 276 6.88 21.26 -1.06
N ASP A 277 7.02 20.04 -1.58
CA ASP A 277 6.09 19.48 -2.57
C ASP A 277 4.72 19.17 -1.93
N PRO A 278 3.61 19.78 -2.40
CA PRO A 278 2.26 19.52 -1.90
C PRO A 278 1.84 18.05 -1.92
N ARG A 279 2.27 17.31 -2.94
CA ARG A 279 1.98 15.88 -3.04
C ARG A 279 2.77 15.08 -2.01
N ARG A 280 4.02 15.45 -1.75
CA ARG A 280 4.83 14.84 -0.70
C ARG A 280 4.21 15.08 0.67
N PHE A 281 3.79 16.32 0.96
CA PHE A 281 3.06 16.65 2.19
C PHE A 281 1.80 15.78 2.35
N ALA A 282 0.99 15.64 1.32
CA ALA A 282 -0.19 14.78 1.36
C ALA A 282 0.18 13.30 1.63
N THR A 283 1.30 12.82 1.10
CA THR A 283 1.79 11.46 1.39
C THR A 283 2.20 11.31 2.84
N ASP A 284 2.98 12.26 3.38
CA ASP A 284 3.45 12.25 4.76
C ASP A 284 2.26 12.38 5.74
N LEU A 285 1.23 13.17 5.38
CA LEU A 285 -0.02 13.30 6.14
C LEU A 285 -0.83 11.98 6.14
N LEU A 286 -0.90 11.27 5.01
CA LEU A 286 -1.55 9.95 4.94
C LEU A 286 -0.84 8.92 5.81
N GLU A 287 0.50 8.93 5.79
CA GLU A 287 1.31 8.05 6.65
C GLU A 287 1.06 8.36 8.13
N ARG A 288 0.96 9.64 8.51
CA ARG A 288 0.63 10.04 9.88
C ARG A 288 -0.76 9.52 10.28
N PHE A 289 -1.77 9.65 9.44
CA PHE A 289 -3.10 9.10 9.75
C PHE A 289 -3.06 7.58 9.93
N ARG A 290 -2.32 6.86 9.10
CA ARG A 290 -2.10 5.42 9.26
C ARG A 290 -1.47 5.10 10.61
N ASP A 291 -0.43 5.83 11.00
CA ASP A 291 0.24 5.63 12.27
C ASP A 291 -0.69 5.90 13.47
N LEU A 292 -1.50 6.95 13.41
CA LEU A 292 -2.51 7.26 14.43
C LEU A 292 -3.58 6.16 14.54
N ILE A 293 -4.08 5.64 13.41
CA ILE A 293 -5.05 4.53 13.37
C ILE A 293 -4.43 3.27 14.01
N VAL A 294 -3.17 2.98 13.70
CA VAL A 294 -2.45 1.82 14.23
C VAL A 294 -2.23 1.95 15.73
N LEU A 295 -1.76 3.09 16.21
CA LEU A 295 -1.55 3.35 17.65
C LEU A 295 -2.84 3.27 18.46
N GLN A 296 -3.96 3.72 17.88
CA GLN A 296 -5.27 3.64 18.53
C GLN A 296 -5.85 2.22 18.54
N SER A 297 -5.50 1.39 17.54
CA SER A 297 -6.03 0.04 17.39
C SER A 297 -5.16 -1.03 18.06
N VAL A 298 -3.84 -0.80 18.14
CA VAL A 298 -2.84 -1.75 18.64
C VAL A 298 -1.99 -1.07 19.71
N PRO A 299 -2.29 -1.24 21.01
CA PRO A 299 -1.61 -0.53 22.10
C PRO A 299 -0.09 -0.72 22.13
N ASP A 300 0.41 -1.87 21.67
CA ASP A 300 1.83 -2.25 21.63
C ASP A 300 2.48 -2.09 20.25
N ALA A 301 1.87 -1.32 19.34
CA ALA A 301 2.38 -1.09 17.98
C ALA A 301 3.80 -0.50 17.96
N ALA A 302 4.10 0.44 18.85
CA ALA A 302 5.40 1.05 18.96
C ALA A 302 6.45 0.03 19.43
N SER A 303 6.17 -0.76 20.47
CA SER A 303 7.08 -1.78 20.99
C SER A 303 7.33 -2.91 19.97
N ARG A 304 6.36 -3.19 19.10
CA ARG A 304 6.50 -4.13 17.98
C ARG A 304 7.23 -3.55 16.78
N GLY A 305 7.51 -2.22 16.76
CA GLY A 305 8.14 -1.53 15.63
C GLY A 305 7.25 -1.41 14.40
N VAL A 306 5.92 -1.42 14.58
CA VAL A 306 4.95 -1.16 13.51
C VAL A 306 4.86 0.34 13.23
N VAL A 307 4.98 1.14 14.29
CA VAL A 307 5.18 2.59 14.25
C VAL A 307 6.56 2.86 14.85
N ASP A 308 7.47 3.41 14.02
CA ASP A 308 8.85 3.70 14.41
C ASP A 308 9.05 5.23 14.45
N ALA A 309 9.10 5.77 15.64
CA ALA A 309 9.33 7.19 15.91
C ALA A 309 9.98 7.36 17.28
N PRO A 310 10.65 8.51 17.55
CA PRO A 310 11.12 8.88 18.89
C PRO A 310 9.97 8.90 19.92
N GLU A 311 10.28 8.68 21.20
CA GLU A 311 9.28 8.54 22.26
C GLU A 311 8.39 9.78 22.41
N ASP A 312 8.96 10.97 22.33
CA ASP A 312 8.26 12.25 22.36
C ASP A 312 7.27 12.41 21.19
N ALA A 313 7.66 11.98 20.00
CA ALA A 313 6.77 11.96 18.84
C ALA A 313 5.66 10.91 18.99
N LEU A 314 5.96 9.74 19.59
CA LEU A 314 4.95 8.70 19.84
C LEU A 314 3.89 9.18 20.85
N ASP A 315 4.32 9.90 21.90
CA ASP A 315 3.38 10.46 22.89
C ASP A 315 2.47 11.49 22.25
N ARG A 316 3.01 12.40 21.45
CA ARG A 316 2.20 13.35 20.68
C ARG A 316 1.23 12.67 19.72
N MET A 317 1.66 11.64 19.02
CA MET A 317 0.77 10.85 18.15
C MET A 317 -0.36 10.17 18.93
N ARG A 318 -0.10 9.65 20.13
CA ARG A 318 -1.13 9.05 20.99
C ARG A 318 -2.18 10.08 21.41
N GLU A 319 -1.74 11.29 21.77
CA GLU A 319 -2.63 12.40 22.10
C GLU A 319 -3.48 12.83 20.88
N GLN A 320 -2.88 12.97 19.70
CA GLN A 320 -3.57 13.27 18.46
C GLN A 320 -4.62 12.20 18.12
N ALA A 321 -4.25 10.93 18.24
CA ALA A 321 -5.13 9.80 17.99
C ALA A 321 -6.34 9.80 18.95
N ALA A 322 -6.12 10.09 20.22
CA ALA A 322 -7.20 10.16 21.21
C ALA A 322 -8.19 11.30 20.94
N ARG A 323 -7.72 12.42 20.37
CA ARG A 323 -8.55 13.61 20.09
C ARG A 323 -9.40 13.48 18.82
N ILE A 324 -8.91 12.74 17.80
CA ILE A 324 -9.57 12.72 16.47
C ILE A 324 -10.64 11.64 16.38
N GLY A 325 -10.46 10.49 17.00
CA GLY A 325 -11.37 9.35 16.89
C GLY A 325 -11.14 8.47 15.64
N ARG A 326 -11.64 7.22 15.70
CA ARG A 326 -11.33 6.19 14.67
C ARG A 326 -12.01 6.43 13.34
N ALA A 327 -13.32 6.74 13.37
CA ALA A 327 -14.09 6.95 12.15
C ALA A 327 -13.56 8.16 11.39
N THR A 328 -13.23 9.23 12.12
CA THR A 328 -12.66 10.45 11.55
C THR A 328 -11.29 10.20 10.93
N LEU A 329 -10.39 9.48 11.62
CA LEU A 329 -9.07 9.13 11.10
C LEU A 329 -9.15 8.27 9.83
N THR A 330 -10.04 7.27 9.82
CA THR A 330 -10.25 6.41 8.65
C THR A 330 -10.70 7.23 7.45
N ARG A 331 -11.69 8.10 7.64
CA ARG A 331 -12.16 9.00 6.59
C ARG A 331 -11.06 9.96 6.12
N TYR A 332 -10.26 10.51 7.02
CA TYR A 332 -9.14 11.38 6.64
C TYR A 332 -8.15 10.64 5.73
N ALA A 333 -7.79 9.40 6.08
CA ALA A 333 -6.93 8.58 5.25
C ALA A 333 -7.54 8.30 3.85
N GLU A 334 -8.83 7.97 3.77
CA GLU A 334 -9.55 7.75 2.51
C GLU A 334 -9.54 9.00 1.61
N VAL A 335 -9.86 10.18 2.18
CA VAL A 335 -9.92 11.44 1.43
C VAL A 335 -8.54 11.83 0.89
N VAL A 336 -7.48 11.70 1.71
CA VAL A 336 -6.12 12.02 1.28
C VAL A 336 -5.62 11.02 0.24
N GLN A 337 -5.91 9.74 0.40
CA GLN A 337 -5.55 8.69 -0.57
C GLN A 337 -6.19 8.95 -1.94
N ALA A 338 -7.49 9.29 -1.97
CA ALA A 338 -8.18 9.67 -3.20
C ALA A 338 -7.54 10.91 -3.85
N GLY A 339 -7.27 11.94 -3.05
CA GLY A 339 -6.62 13.18 -3.50
C GLY A 339 -5.21 12.96 -4.06
N LEU A 340 -4.42 12.05 -3.50
CA LEU A 340 -3.11 11.68 -4.03
C LEU A 340 -3.20 11.08 -5.44
N GLY A 341 -4.28 10.34 -5.74
CA GLY A 341 -4.58 9.86 -7.09
C GLY A 341 -4.83 11.02 -8.06
N GLU A 342 -5.63 12.02 -7.66
CA GLU A 342 -5.95 13.21 -8.44
C GLU A 342 -4.70 14.11 -8.67
N MET A 343 -3.77 14.14 -7.71
CA MET A 343 -2.52 14.92 -7.82
C MET A 343 -1.50 14.33 -8.79
N ARG A 344 -1.67 13.10 -9.28
CA ARG A 344 -0.70 12.46 -10.17
C ARG A 344 -0.73 13.13 -11.55
N GLY A 345 0.34 13.85 -11.88
CA GLY A 345 0.46 14.58 -13.16
C GLY A 345 -0.37 15.86 -13.24
N ALA A 346 -0.90 16.34 -12.12
CA ALA A 346 -1.67 17.59 -12.08
C ALA A 346 -0.78 18.82 -12.28
N THR A 347 -1.31 19.79 -13.03
CA THR A 347 -0.64 21.08 -13.29
C THR A 347 -0.66 22.01 -12.06
N ALA A 348 -1.57 21.81 -11.11
CA ALA A 348 -1.74 22.64 -9.93
C ALA A 348 -1.87 21.81 -8.64
N PRO A 349 -0.78 21.14 -8.17
CA PRO A 349 -0.84 20.27 -7.01
C PRO A 349 -1.19 21.02 -5.71
N ARG A 350 -0.83 22.31 -5.59
CA ARG A 350 -1.23 23.18 -4.48
C ARG A 350 -2.76 23.27 -4.35
N LEU A 351 -3.44 23.63 -5.45
CA LEU A 351 -4.90 23.77 -5.44
C LEU A 351 -5.60 22.46 -5.04
N LEU A 352 -5.09 21.33 -5.52
CA LEU A 352 -5.64 20.02 -5.16
C LEU A 352 -5.43 19.70 -3.68
N LEU A 353 -4.26 20.04 -3.10
CA LEU A 353 -4.03 19.90 -1.67
C LEU A 353 -5.02 20.74 -0.86
N GLU A 354 -5.22 22.01 -1.23
CA GLU A 354 -6.18 22.90 -0.58
C GLU A 354 -7.62 22.33 -0.63
N VAL A 355 -8.03 21.78 -1.79
CA VAL A 355 -9.34 21.10 -1.96
C VAL A 355 -9.44 19.84 -1.09
N VAL A 356 -8.39 19.02 -1.02
CA VAL A 356 -8.36 17.84 -0.15
C VAL A 356 -8.52 18.26 1.31
N CYS A 357 -7.78 19.26 1.77
CA CYS A 357 -7.87 19.76 3.14
C CYS A 357 -9.25 20.37 3.47
N ALA A 358 -9.87 21.06 2.52
CA ALA A 358 -11.26 21.52 2.66
C ALA A 358 -12.24 20.33 2.82
N ARG A 359 -12.06 19.23 2.05
CA ARG A 359 -12.87 18.01 2.19
C ARG A 359 -12.68 17.32 3.55
N LEU A 360 -11.48 17.38 4.15
CA LEU A 360 -11.23 16.85 5.50
C LEU A 360 -12.05 17.60 6.56
N LEU A 361 -12.14 18.91 6.46
CA LEU A 361 -12.89 19.77 7.39
C LEU A 361 -14.41 19.65 7.25
N LEU A 362 -14.91 19.37 6.04
CA LEU A 362 -16.31 19.44 5.67
C LEU A 362 -16.94 18.06 5.41
N PRO A 363 -17.21 17.24 6.44
CA PRO A 363 -17.84 15.92 6.25
C PRO A 363 -19.28 16.01 5.70
N SER A 364 -19.94 17.15 5.87
CA SER A 364 -21.29 17.39 5.34
C SER A 364 -21.35 17.55 3.82
N ALA A 365 -20.21 17.75 3.15
CA ALA A 365 -20.12 17.87 1.70
C ALA A 365 -20.06 16.51 0.97
N SER A 366 -20.18 15.38 1.67
CA SER A 366 -20.11 14.04 1.12
C SER A 366 -21.23 13.16 1.64
N ASP A 367 -21.84 12.38 0.75
CA ASP A 367 -22.86 11.37 1.08
C ASP A 367 -22.23 9.99 1.40
N ALA A 368 -20.90 9.89 1.45
CA ALA A 368 -20.20 8.64 1.77
C ALA A 368 -20.51 8.19 3.20
N GLU A 369 -20.60 6.87 3.41
CA GLU A 369 -20.86 6.27 4.72
C GLU A 369 -19.83 6.69 5.79
N SER A 370 -18.56 6.77 5.42
CA SER A 370 -17.47 7.27 6.29
C SER A 370 -17.70 8.72 6.74
N ALA A 371 -18.32 9.57 5.90
CA ALA A 371 -18.66 10.93 6.26
C ALA A 371 -19.82 11.00 7.27
N LEU A 372 -20.79 10.08 7.17
CA LEU A 372 -21.87 9.95 8.14
C LEU A 372 -21.33 9.48 9.50
N LEU A 373 -20.48 8.47 9.52
CA LEU A 373 -19.83 7.99 10.74
C LEU A 373 -19.00 9.07 11.43
N GLN A 374 -18.25 9.88 10.68
CA GLN A 374 -17.52 11.02 11.22
C GLN A 374 -18.45 12.06 11.84
N ARG A 375 -19.60 12.32 11.23
CA ARG A 375 -20.59 13.26 11.79
C ARG A 375 -21.18 12.75 13.10
N VAL A 376 -21.48 11.45 13.17
CA VAL A 376 -21.96 10.80 14.40
C VAL A 376 -20.91 10.90 15.49
N GLU A 377 -19.67 10.51 15.22
CA GLU A 377 -18.54 10.58 16.16
C GLU A 377 -18.31 12.01 16.70
N ARG A 378 -18.42 13.03 15.85
CA ARG A 378 -18.35 14.45 16.28
C ARG A 378 -19.50 14.86 17.19
N ILE A 379 -20.70 14.32 16.99
CA ILE A 379 -21.87 14.59 17.86
C ILE A 379 -21.66 13.92 19.20
N GLU A 380 -21.23 12.66 19.22
CA GLU A 380 -20.90 11.90 20.44
C GLU A 380 -19.86 12.63 21.29
N THR A 381 -18.74 13.02 20.69
CA THR A 381 -17.67 13.77 21.37
C THR A 381 -18.17 15.09 21.96
N ARG A 382 -19.06 15.82 21.25
CA ARG A 382 -19.65 17.05 21.78
C ARG A 382 -20.63 16.80 22.94
N LEU A 383 -21.38 15.72 22.90
CA LEU A 383 -22.28 15.32 23.98
C LEU A 383 -21.49 14.95 25.23
N ASP A 384 -20.43 14.19 25.09
CA ASP A 384 -19.55 13.79 26.21
C ASP A 384 -18.88 15.01 26.87
N MET A 385 -18.47 16.02 26.09
CA MET A 385 -17.94 17.28 26.61
C MET A 385 -19.00 18.17 27.24
N SER A 386 -20.28 18.02 26.91
CA SER A 386 -21.38 18.85 27.41
C SER A 386 -22.09 18.30 28.63
N ILE A 387 -21.77 17.07 29.08
CA ILE A 387 -22.28 16.52 30.32
C ILE A 387 -21.32 16.90 31.45
N PRO A 388 -21.67 17.87 32.32
CA PRO A 388 -20.84 18.16 33.51
C PRO A 388 -20.83 16.90 34.38
N ALA A 389 -19.64 16.50 34.84
CA ALA A 389 -19.52 15.45 35.84
C ALA A 389 -20.49 15.74 37.00
N PRO A 390 -21.27 14.75 37.47
CA PRO A 390 -22.20 14.96 38.57
C PRO A 390 -21.41 15.41 39.79
N GLN A 391 -21.53 16.70 40.15
CA GLN A 391 -21.04 17.20 41.41
C GLN A 391 -21.80 16.46 42.50
N ALA A 392 -21.09 15.76 43.35
CA ALA A 392 -21.63 15.12 44.53
C ALA A 392 -22.24 16.20 45.44
N VAL A 393 -23.54 16.35 45.38
CA VAL A 393 -24.30 17.21 46.32
C VAL A 393 -24.37 16.47 47.67
N PRO A 394 -23.97 17.10 48.78
CA PRO A 394 -24.09 16.47 50.12
C PRO A 394 -25.59 16.26 50.43
N ARG A 395 -25.98 15.06 50.83
CA ARG A 395 -27.33 14.75 51.32
C ARG A 395 -27.61 15.53 52.56
N PRO A 396 -28.72 16.30 52.65
CA PRO A 396 -29.31 16.72 53.91
C PRO A 396 -30.15 15.54 54.45
N SER A 397 -29.99 15.35 55.75
CA SER A 397 -30.72 14.39 56.62
C SER A 397 -32.22 14.62 56.60
N ALA A 398 -32.95 13.52 56.77
CA ALA A 398 -34.38 13.39 56.80
C ALA A 398 -35.06 14.20 57.94
N ALA A 399 -36.17 14.86 57.59
CA ALA A 399 -37.28 15.13 58.53
C ALA A 399 -38.61 15.03 57.77
N ALA A 400 -39.51 14.27 58.36
CA ALA A 400 -40.79 13.84 57.82
C ALA A 400 -41.82 14.97 57.69
N ALA A 401 -42.66 14.93 56.65
CA ALA A 401 -44.04 15.36 56.70
C ALA A 401 -44.84 14.68 55.57
N GLU A 402 -45.94 14.12 55.93
CA GLU A 402 -46.89 13.35 55.13
C GLU A 402 -47.84 14.18 54.26
N PRO A 403 -48.71 13.58 53.45
CA PRO A 403 -49.03 14.00 52.09
C PRO A 403 -50.38 14.73 51.99
N LYS A 404 -50.59 15.47 50.93
CA LYS A 404 -51.94 15.84 50.46
C LYS A 404 -52.12 15.46 49.00
N HIS A 405 -53.04 14.53 48.81
CA HIS A 405 -53.65 14.15 47.56
C HIS A 405 -54.20 15.35 46.78
N GLN A 406 -53.97 15.39 45.47
CA GLN A 406 -54.87 15.90 44.47
C GLN A 406 -54.88 15.01 43.21
N PRO A 407 -56.02 14.90 42.51
CA PRO A 407 -56.36 13.72 41.74
C PRO A 407 -55.80 13.73 40.32
N ALA A 408 -55.55 12.52 39.84
CA ALA A 408 -55.12 12.18 38.50
C ALA A 408 -56.04 12.74 37.42
N ARG A 409 -55.43 13.39 36.40
CA ARG A 409 -56.06 13.61 35.12
C ARG A 409 -55.73 12.41 34.23
N GLU A 410 -56.77 11.71 33.77
CA GLU A 410 -56.71 10.62 32.81
C GLU A 410 -55.97 11.00 31.53
N PRO A 411 -55.17 10.11 30.97
CA PRO A 411 -54.58 10.36 29.65
C PRO A 411 -55.61 10.07 28.56
N ARG A 412 -55.82 11.08 27.69
CA ARG A 412 -56.54 10.91 26.43
C ARG A 412 -55.83 9.86 25.56
N PRO A 413 -56.56 8.97 24.89
CA PRO A 413 -55.98 8.02 23.97
C PRO A 413 -55.43 8.76 22.75
N VAL A 414 -54.12 8.57 22.49
CA VAL A 414 -53.46 8.96 21.25
C VAL A 414 -53.92 7.95 20.20
N LEU A 415 -54.71 8.43 19.24
CA LEU A 415 -55.07 7.72 18.02
C LEU A 415 -53.78 7.32 17.29
N ALA A 416 -53.63 6.03 17.06
CA ALA A 416 -52.65 5.50 16.13
C ALA A 416 -52.86 6.08 14.74
N PRO A 417 -51.80 6.54 14.04
CA PRO A 417 -51.95 6.96 12.65
C PRO A 417 -52.28 5.75 11.78
N THR A 418 -53.43 5.80 11.13
CA THR A 418 -53.80 4.97 10.00
C THR A 418 -52.70 5.02 8.94
N PRO A 419 -52.35 3.89 8.29
CA PRO A 419 -51.38 3.93 7.20
C PRO A 419 -52.04 4.67 6.00
N ALA A 420 -51.68 5.91 5.80
CA ALA A 420 -51.92 6.56 4.54
C ALA A 420 -51.03 5.88 3.48
N SER A 421 -51.68 5.35 2.44
CA SER A 421 -51.02 4.90 1.20
C SER A 421 -50.43 6.14 0.51
N SER A 422 -49.23 6.51 0.89
CA SER A 422 -48.46 7.52 0.19
C SER A 422 -47.66 6.85 -0.93
N GLU A 423 -47.94 7.21 -2.17
CA GLU A 423 -47.10 6.88 -3.31
C GLU A 423 -45.64 7.22 -2.98
N PRO A 424 -44.68 6.32 -3.33
CA PRO A 424 -43.28 6.54 -3.00
C PRO A 424 -42.75 7.80 -3.64
N THR A 425 -42.13 8.65 -2.86
CA THR A 425 -41.50 9.88 -3.32
C THR A 425 -40.23 9.60 -4.11
N VAL A 426 -39.77 10.51 -4.99
CA VAL A 426 -38.50 10.43 -5.72
C VAL A 426 -37.32 10.10 -4.81
N ALA A 427 -37.31 10.62 -3.58
CA ALA A 427 -36.28 10.32 -2.59
C ALA A 427 -36.32 8.86 -2.13
N ALA A 428 -37.50 8.29 -1.92
CA ALA A 428 -37.67 6.86 -1.60
C ALA A 428 -37.20 5.95 -2.76
N VAL A 429 -37.49 6.32 -4.00
CA VAL A 429 -37.02 5.59 -5.19
C VAL A 429 -35.48 5.64 -5.28
N ARG A 430 -34.86 6.78 -5.04
CA ARG A 430 -33.41 6.91 -5.05
C ARG A 430 -32.74 6.04 -3.96
N SER A 431 -33.31 6.00 -2.76
CA SER A 431 -32.79 5.16 -1.69
C SER A 431 -32.89 3.66 -1.97
N MET A 432 -33.93 3.25 -2.71
CA MET A 432 -34.17 1.86 -3.10
C MET A 432 -33.60 1.49 -4.48
N TRP A 433 -32.95 2.43 -5.17
CA TRP A 433 -32.40 2.21 -6.52
C TRP A 433 -31.42 1.03 -6.62
N PRO A 434 -30.50 0.79 -5.64
CA PRO A 434 -29.67 -0.42 -5.63
C PRO A 434 -30.51 -1.71 -5.64
N THR A 435 -31.56 -1.79 -4.83
CA THR A 435 -32.47 -2.96 -4.77
C THR A 435 -33.21 -3.16 -6.10
N VAL A 436 -33.63 -2.09 -6.75
CA VAL A 436 -34.27 -2.16 -8.09
C VAL A 436 -33.26 -2.74 -9.12
N ARG A 437 -32.01 -2.28 -9.11
CA ARG A 437 -30.96 -2.79 -10.00
C ARG A 437 -30.67 -4.28 -9.76
N ASP A 438 -30.65 -4.73 -8.51
CA ASP A 438 -30.49 -6.16 -8.20
C ASP A 438 -31.64 -7.00 -8.75
N LYS A 439 -32.89 -6.51 -8.69
CA LYS A 439 -34.05 -7.15 -9.28
C LYS A 439 -33.99 -7.18 -10.82
N VAL A 440 -33.50 -6.10 -11.46
CA VAL A 440 -33.24 -6.07 -12.90
C VAL A 440 -32.16 -7.09 -13.28
N ARG A 441 -31.07 -7.19 -12.50
CA ARG A 441 -29.98 -8.14 -12.71
C ARG A 441 -30.45 -9.60 -12.73
N LEU A 442 -31.40 -9.94 -11.86
CA LEU A 442 -32.00 -11.29 -11.82
C LEU A 442 -32.80 -11.63 -13.08
N ARG A 443 -33.35 -10.61 -13.77
CA ARG A 443 -34.17 -10.79 -14.99
C ARG A 443 -33.37 -10.62 -16.28
N SER A 444 -32.49 -9.62 -16.32
CA SER A 444 -31.69 -9.29 -17.50
C SER A 444 -30.36 -8.64 -17.09
N ARG A 445 -29.27 -9.40 -17.23
CA ARG A 445 -27.91 -8.92 -16.96
C ARG A 445 -27.49 -7.82 -17.94
N THR A 446 -28.01 -7.87 -19.19
CA THR A 446 -27.72 -6.84 -20.20
C THR A 446 -28.39 -5.51 -19.85
N THR A 447 -29.64 -5.53 -19.38
CA THR A 447 -30.37 -4.33 -18.96
C THR A 447 -29.75 -3.72 -17.69
N GLU A 448 -29.27 -4.55 -16.77
CA GLU A 448 -28.57 -4.07 -15.56
C GLU A 448 -27.29 -3.33 -15.91
N VAL A 449 -26.45 -3.86 -16.82
CA VAL A 449 -25.23 -3.18 -17.28
C VAL A 449 -25.54 -1.83 -17.93
N MET A 450 -26.65 -1.76 -18.70
CA MET A 450 -27.10 -0.49 -19.29
C MET A 450 -27.60 0.51 -18.23
N LEU A 451 -28.16 0.04 -17.10
CA LEU A 451 -28.61 0.88 -15.98
C LEU A 451 -27.47 1.38 -15.06
N ALA A 452 -26.24 0.88 -15.23
CA ALA A 452 -25.11 1.24 -14.36
C ALA A 452 -24.81 2.76 -14.36
N GLY A 453 -25.02 3.43 -15.51
CA GLY A 453 -24.86 4.88 -15.67
C GLY A 453 -26.16 5.68 -15.64
N ALA A 454 -27.29 5.08 -15.23
CA ALA A 454 -28.58 5.74 -15.18
C ALA A 454 -28.88 6.27 -13.77
N THR A 455 -29.36 7.51 -13.69
CA THR A 455 -29.77 8.16 -12.43
C THR A 455 -31.24 8.57 -12.46
N VAL A 456 -31.91 8.47 -11.31
CA VAL A 456 -33.33 8.86 -11.16
C VAL A 456 -33.44 10.40 -11.09
N ARG A 457 -34.04 10.99 -12.10
CA ARG A 457 -34.24 12.44 -12.20
C ARG A 457 -35.54 12.91 -11.57
N ALA A 458 -36.66 12.38 -12.01
CA ALA A 458 -37.99 12.80 -11.60
C ALA A 458 -38.99 11.64 -11.67
N LEU A 459 -40.14 11.84 -11.05
CA LEU A 459 -41.32 11.01 -11.20
C LEU A 459 -42.45 11.92 -11.67
N GLU A 460 -43.01 11.67 -12.85
CA GLU A 460 -44.06 12.46 -13.48
C GLU A 460 -45.18 11.51 -13.89
N ASP A 461 -46.40 11.74 -13.36
CA ASP A 461 -47.62 11.00 -13.72
C ASP A 461 -47.45 9.49 -13.89
N ASN A 462 -46.89 8.79 -12.88
CA ASN A 462 -46.59 7.35 -12.91
C ASN A 462 -45.48 6.94 -13.91
N THR A 463 -44.70 7.89 -14.38
CA THR A 463 -43.56 7.64 -15.28
C THR A 463 -42.26 8.00 -14.57
N LEU A 464 -41.34 7.04 -14.48
CA LEU A 464 -40.01 7.26 -13.89
C LEU A 464 -39.07 7.84 -14.95
N VAL A 465 -38.62 9.08 -14.75
CA VAL A 465 -37.70 9.76 -15.65
C VAL A 465 -36.25 9.47 -15.20
N LEU A 466 -35.50 8.78 -16.06
CA LEU A 466 -34.10 8.48 -15.87
C LEU A 466 -33.23 9.37 -16.75
N THR A 467 -32.06 9.74 -16.26
CA THR A 467 -31.00 10.36 -17.06
C THR A 467 -29.83 9.40 -17.18
N HIS A 468 -29.15 9.40 -18.34
CA HIS A 468 -28.01 8.53 -18.61
C HIS A 468 -26.88 9.34 -19.28
N GLU A 469 -25.62 9.10 -18.89
CA GLU A 469 -24.45 9.80 -19.44
C GLU A 469 -24.22 9.48 -20.92
N SER A 470 -24.64 8.30 -21.40
CA SER A 470 -24.47 7.85 -22.79
C SER A 470 -25.81 7.88 -23.53
N ALA A 471 -25.94 8.76 -24.53
CA ALA A 471 -27.14 8.88 -25.38
C ALA A 471 -27.50 7.57 -26.13
N PRO A 472 -26.58 6.75 -26.66
CA PRO A 472 -26.89 5.46 -27.26
C PRO A 472 -27.50 4.45 -26.29
N LEU A 473 -27.02 4.41 -25.04
CA LEU A 473 -27.53 3.50 -24.00
C LEU A 473 -28.91 3.96 -23.50
N ALA A 474 -29.12 5.28 -23.37
CA ALA A 474 -30.43 5.84 -23.04
C ALA A 474 -31.51 5.41 -24.06
N ARG A 475 -31.20 5.47 -25.37
CA ARG A 475 -32.13 4.99 -26.44
C ARG A 475 -32.44 3.52 -26.31
N ARG A 476 -31.45 2.66 -26.02
CA ARG A 476 -31.65 1.23 -25.83
C ARG A 476 -32.45 0.92 -24.56
N LEU A 477 -32.26 1.67 -23.48
CA LEU A 477 -33.08 1.51 -22.27
C LEU A 477 -34.55 1.87 -22.49
N SER A 478 -34.86 2.82 -23.41
CA SER A 478 -36.24 3.19 -23.75
C SER A 478 -36.94 2.21 -24.71
N GLU A 479 -36.23 1.20 -25.22
CA GLU A 479 -36.87 0.11 -26.00
C GLU A 479 -37.85 -0.66 -25.10
N GLN A 480 -39.01 -1.01 -25.64
CA GLN A 480 -40.15 -1.63 -24.92
C GLN A 480 -39.69 -2.81 -24.05
N ARG A 481 -38.87 -3.69 -24.59
CA ARG A 481 -38.35 -4.89 -23.87
C ARG A 481 -37.58 -4.55 -22.60
N ASN A 482 -36.75 -3.53 -22.64
CA ASN A 482 -35.95 -3.11 -21.51
C ASN A 482 -36.77 -2.27 -20.49
N ALA A 483 -37.71 -1.48 -20.98
CA ALA A 483 -38.65 -0.75 -20.16
C ALA A 483 -39.58 -1.71 -19.38
N ASP A 484 -40.05 -2.79 -19.99
CA ASP A 484 -40.89 -3.81 -19.34
C ASP A 484 -40.12 -4.52 -18.20
N VAL A 485 -38.86 -4.87 -18.42
CA VAL A 485 -38.01 -5.47 -17.40
C VAL A 485 -37.82 -4.54 -16.21
N LEU A 486 -37.65 -3.23 -16.47
CA LEU A 486 -37.49 -2.20 -15.42
C LEU A 486 -38.83 -1.98 -14.67
N ALA A 487 -39.97 -1.91 -15.37
CA ALA A 487 -41.27 -1.75 -14.77
C ALA A 487 -41.62 -2.93 -13.83
N GLU A 488 -41.33 -4.17 -14.24
CA GLU A 488 -41.50 -5.35 -13.39
C GLU A 488 -40.57 -5.34 -12.16
N ALA A 489 -39.33 -4.89 -12.32
CA ALA A 489 -38.41 -4.79 -11.21
C ALA A 489 -38.83 -3.68 -10.20
N LEU A 490 -39.38 -2.57 -10.68
CA LEU A 490 -39.98 -1.51 -9.84
C LEU A 490 -41.20 -2.03 -9.09
N LYS A 491 -42.06 -2.82 -9.75
CA LYS A 491 -43.21 -3.43 -9.11
C LYS A 491 -42.77 -4.38 -7.97
N ASP A 492 -41.75 -5.19 -8.19
CA ASP A 492 -41.23 -6.12 -7.19
C ASP A 492 -40.47 -5.46 -6.03
N ALA A 493 -39.88 -4.30 -6.26
CA ALA A 493 -39.08 -3.60 -5.26
C ALA A 493 -39.90 -2.57 -4.45
N LEU A 494 -40.83 -1.90 -5.10
CA LEU A 494 -41.57 -0.75 -4.54
C LEU A 494 -43.07 -0.98 -4.48
N GLY A 495 -43.61 -2.05 -5.09
CA GLY A 495 -45.05 -2.33 -5.14
C GLY A 495 -45.84 -1.39 -6.09
N VAL A 496 -45.15 -0.67 -7.00
CA VAL A 496 -45.76 0.35 -7.87
C VAL A 496 -45.83 -0.13 -9.32
N ASN A 497 -46.86 0.29 -10.03
CA ASN A 497 -47.02 0.02 -11.46
C ASN A 497 -46.65 1.27 -12.27
N TRP A 498 -45.37 1.56 -12.36
CA TRP A 498 -44.83 2.70 -13.11
C TRP A 498 -44.22 2.25 -14.45
N ARG A 499 -44.16 3.19 -15.38
CA ARG A 499 -43.48 3.03 -16.67
C ARG A 499 -42.15 3.78 -16.68
#